data_4270689cc51e776872e40adffd86566d
#
_entry.id   4270689cc51e776872e40adffd86566d
#
_cell.length_a   1.000
_cell.length_b   1.000
_cell.length_c   1.000
_cell.angle_alpha   90.00
_cell.angle_beta   90.00
_cell.angle_gamma   90.00
#
_symmetry.space_group_name_H-M   'P 1'
#
loop_
_entity.id
_entity.type
_entity.pdbx_description
1 polymer ?
#
loop_
_entity_poly.entity_id
_entity_poly.type
_entity_poly.pdbx_seq_one_letter_code
_entity_poly.pdbx_strand_id
1 'polypeptide(L)'
;MNQMKKDRKFPIPAKPPNRSWKKSRRSGSSATVDGSSLRIIPLGGLNEIGKNMAVLEYGDDILIIDCGLAFPDDEMLGIDIVIPDFSYLNENSHKIRGIVITHAHEDHIGAVPYFLKSFNVPIYATRLTIGFIQNRLKEHNLKGDLHVIQPSELVKLGCFTVEAIHTTH
;
A
#
# COMPACT_ATOMS: atom_id res chain seq x y z
N MET A 1 -40.24 8.27 -47.94
CA MET A 1 -38.84 8.38 -48.45
C MET A 1 -37.92 7.91 -47.37
N ASN A 2 -37.42 6.72 -47.60
CA ASN A 2 -36.64 5.91 -46.60
C ASN A 2 -35.17 6.11 -46.91
N GLN A 3 -34.38 6.67 -45.98
CA GLN A 3 -32.93 6.74 -46.14
C GLN A 3 -32.26 5.83 -45.14
N MET A 4 -31.60 4.85 -45.73
CA MET A 4 -30.78 3.81 -45.12
C MET A 4 -29.67 4.40 -44.22
N LYS A 5 -29.63 4.01 -42.95
CA LYS A 5 -28.43 4.13 -42.10
C LYS A 5 -27.42 3.06 -42.54
N LYS A 6 -26.30 3.46 -43.11
CA LYS A 6 -25.14 2.59 -43.41
C LYS A 6 -24.47 2.22 -42.12
N ASP A 7 -24.45 0.95 -41.80
CA ASP A 7 -23.63 0.36 -40.73
C ASP A 7 -22.14 0.56 -40.99
N ARG A 8 -21.48 1.42 -40.24
CA ARG A 8 -20.04 1.51 -40.23
C ARG A 8 -19.50 0.40 -39.34
N LYS A 9 -18.99 -0.69 -39.93
CA LYS A 9 -18.19 -1.69 -39.26
C LYS A 9 -16.82 -1.10 -38.99
N PHE A 10 -16.46 -0.91 -37.72
CA PHE A 10 -15.09 -0.59 -37.32
C PHE A 10 -14.22 -1.84 -37.47
N PRO A 11 -13.00 -1.73 -38.02
CA PRO A 11 -12.12 -2.88 -38.13
C PRO A 11 -11.64 -3.32 -36.74
N ILE A 12 -11.79 -4.61 -36.45
CA ILE A 12 -11.27 -5.23 -35.25
C ILE A 12 -9.73 -5.19 -35.33
N PRO A 13 -9.01 -4.66 -34.31
CA PRO A 13 -7.54 -4.65 -34.32
C PRO A 13 -7.01 -6.08 -34.29
N ALA A 14 -6.01 -6.34 -35.11
CA ALA A 14 -5.34 -7.63 -35.20
C ALA A 14 -4.70 -8.02 -33.86
N LYS A 15 -4.90 -9.29 -33.48
CA LYS A 15 -4.32 -9.88 -32.27
C LYS A 15 -2.80 -9.72 -32.27
N PRO A 16 -2.17 -9.20 -31.18
CA PRO A 16 -0.73 -9.04 -31.15
C PRO A 16 -0.02 -10.40 -31.23
N PRO A 17 1.17 -10.47 -31.83
CA PRO A 17 1.90 -11.72 -31.99
C PRO A 17 2.28 -12.31 -30.63
N ASN A 18 2.07 -13.60 -30.50
CA ASN A 18 2.36 -14.39 -29.30
C ASN A 18 3.88 -14.39 -29.04
N ARG A 19 4.39 -13.43 -28.25
CA ARG A 19 5.77 -13.44 -27.79
C ARG A 19 5.89 -14.48 -26.69
N SER A 20 6.43 -15.65 -27.02
CA SER A 20 6.87 -16.63 -26.02
C SER A 20 8.01 -16.01 -25.20
N TRP A 21 7.70 -15.57 -23.99
CA TRP A 21 8.71 -15.21 -22.99
C TRP A 21 9.43 -16.49 -22.57
N LYS A 22 10.62 -16.71 -23.08
CA LYS A 22 11.51 -17.72 -22.52
C LYS A 22 11.81 -17.30 -21.09
N LYS A 23 11.23 -18.01 -20.11
CA LYS A 23 11.61 -17.90 -18.69
C LYS A 23 13.11 -18.24 -18.60
N SER A 24 13.96 -17.22 -18.57
CA SER A 24 15.33 -17.38 -18.10
C SER A 24 15.21 -17.76 -16.61
N ARG A 25 15.41 -19.03 -16.30
CA ARG A 25 15.67 -19.47 -14.93
C ARG A 25 17.03 -18.90 -14.55
N ARG A 26 17.05 -17.66 -14.03
CA ARG A 26 18.13 -17.26 -13.15
C ARG A 26 17.98 -18.14 -11.91
N SER A 27 18.92 -19.06 -11.71
CA SER A 27 19.16 -19.69 -10.44
C SER A 27 19.53 -18.56 -9.46
N GLY A 28 18.52 -18.03 -8.78
CA GLY A 28 18.77 -17.16 -7.65
C GLY A 28 19.45 -18.02 -6.59
N SER A 29 20.74 -17.86 -6.41
CA SER A 29 21.34 -18.20 -5.13
C SER A 29 20.48 -17.49 -4.09
N SER A 30 19.90 -18.23 -3.15
CA SER A 30 19.36 -17.65 -1.93
C SER A 30 20.59 -17.02 -1.23
N ALA A 31 20.83 -15.75 -1.51
CA ALA A 31 21.70 -14.98 -0.66
C ALA A 31 21.04 -15.04 0.72
N THR A 32 21.67 -15.73 1.65
CA THR A 32 21.40 -15.58 3.07
C THR A 32 21.57 -14.10 3.33
N VAL A 33 20.46 -13.38 3.43
CA VAL A 33 20.45 -11.97 3.81
C VAL A 33 20.93 -12.00 5.25
N ASP A 34 22.23 -11.69 5.45
CA ASP A 34 22.71 -11.43 6.80
C ASP A 34 21.88 -10.25 7.31
N GLY A 35 21.53 -10.23 8.61
CA GLY A 35 20.63 -9.24 9.20
C GLY A 35 21.15 -7.78 9.16
N SER A 36 22.10 -7.46 8.29
CA SER A 36 22.75 -6.16 8.08
C SER A 36 22.18 -5.38 6.88
N SER A 37 21.29 -5.96 6.06
CA SER A 37 20.78 -5.31 4.86
C SER A 37 19.39 -4.73 5.08
N LEU A 38 19.20 -3.43 4.78
CA LEU A 38 17.89 -2.82 4.71
C LEU A 38 17.13 -3.39 3.49
N ARG A 39 15.93 -3.92 3.72
CA ARG A 39 15.02 -4.37 2.68
C ARG A 39 13.90 -3.34 2.52
N ILE A 40 13.62 -2.97 1.29
CA ILE A 40 12.47 -2.12 0.93
C ILE A 40 11.54 -2.99 0.09
N ILE A 41 10.33 -3.22 0.60
CA ILE A 41 9.36 -4.15 0.01
C ILE A 41 8.07 -3.38 -0.26
N PRO A 42 7.80 -2.96 -1.50
CA PRO A 42 6.49 -2.40 -1.85
C PRO A 42 5.43 -3.50 -1.82
N LEU A 43 4.35 -3.26 -1.08
CA LEU A 43 3.16 -4.12 -1.05
C LEU A 43 2.06 -3.59 -1.96
N GLY A 44 2.18 -2.35 -2.44
CA GLY A 44 1.31 -1.71 -3.41
C GLY A 44 1.88 -0.38 -3.88
N GLY A 45 1.22 0.27 -4.83
CA GLY A 45 1.64 1.55 -5.40
C GLY A 45 2.77 1.46 -6.43
N LEU A 46 3.24 0.26 -6.79
CA LEU A 46 4.29 0.08 -7.80
C LEU A 46 3.68 -0.36 -9.14
N ASN A 47 3.83 0.46 -10.17
CA ASN A 47 3.21 0.29 -11.50
C ASN A 47 1.66 0.26 -11.47
N GLU A 48 1.05 0.84 -10.46
CA GLU A 48 -0.40 0.97 -10.29
C GLU A 48 -0.72 2.29 -9.58
N ILE A 49 -1.98 2.73 -9.63
CA ILE A 49 -2.47 3.89 -8.91
C ILE A 49 -3.18 3.43 -7.63
N GLY A 50 -2.80 4.01 -6.50
CA GLY A 50 -3.37 3.66 -5.20
C GLY A 50 -2.67 2.49 -4.52
N LYS A 51 -3.25 2.00 -3.43
CA LYS A 51 -2.70 0.96 -2.53
C LYS A 51 -1.27 1.26 -2.05
N ASN A 52 -0.93 2.54 -1.88
CA ASN A 52 0.41 2.91 -1.47
C ASN A 52 0.74 2.29 -0.11
N MET A 53 1.69 1.38 -0.12
CA MET A 53 2.18 0.72 1.08
C MET A 53 3.58 0.17 0.83
N ALA A 54 4.52 0.56 1.67
CA ALA A 54 5.89 0.08 1.62
C ALA A 54 6.34 -0.42 2.99
N VAL A 55 7.12 -1.48 2.99
CA VAL A 55 7.74 -2.06 4.18
C VAL A 55 9.23 -1.78 4.14
N LEU A 56 9.75 -1.24 5.22
CA LEU A 56 11.18 -1.14 5.51
C LEU A 56 11.51 -2.19 6.57
N GLU A 57 12.38 -3.16 6.23
CA GLU A 57 12.80 -4.19 7.16
C GLU A 57 14.31 -4.15 7.35
N TYR A 58 14.74 -4.14 8.62
CA TYR A 58 16.13 -4.25 9.00
C TYR A 58 16.25 -5.14 10.25
N GLY A 59 16.92 -6.27 10.12
CA GLY A 59 17.01 -7.27 11.19
C GLY A 59 15.61 -7.78 11.61
N ASP A 60 15.29 -7.57 12.89
CA ASP A 60 14.03 -7.98 13.49
C ASP A 60 13.01 -6.82 13.62
N ASP A 61 13.25 -5.71 12.92
CA ASP A 61 12.38 -4.55 12.95
C ASP A 61 11.77 -4.28 11.57
N ILE A 62 10.45 -4.09 11.54
CA ILE A 62 9.66 -3.68 10.38
C ILE A 62 8.99 -2.36 10.68
N LEU A 63 9.20 -1.40 9.79
CA LEU A 63 8.46 -0.14 9.72
C LEU A 63 7.62 -0.13 8.46
N ILE A 64 6.34 0.24 8.59
CA ILE A 64 5.42 0.36 7.45
C ILE A 64 5.25 1.85 7.13
N ILE A 65 5.30 2.19 5.85
CA ILE A 65 5.02 3.52 5.34
C ILE A 65 3.74 3.45 4.53
N ASP A 66 2.72 4.18 4.96
CA ASP A 66 1.37 4.24 4.41
C ASP A 66 0.63 2.88 4.44
N CYS A 67 -0.69 2.93 4.28
CA CYS A 67 -1.57 1.78 4.25
C CYS A 67 -2.83 2.16 3.44
N GLY A 68 -2.64 2.31 2.14
CA GLY A 68 -3.62 2.85 1.22
C GLY A 68 -4.52 1.81 0.59
N LEU A 69 -5.65 2.25 0.06
CA LEU A 69 -6.51 1.47 -0.83
C LEU A 69 -6.37 1.93 -2.27
N ALA A 70 -6.88 1.13 -3.21
CA ALA A 70 -7.20 1.54 -4.57
C ALA A 70 -8.68 1.31 -4.86
N PHE A 71 -9.20 2.06 -5.81
CA PHE A 71 -10.52 1.80 -6.37
C PHE A 71 -10.40 0.73 -7.48
N PRO A 72 -11.37 -0.16 -7.60
CA PRO A 72 -11.35 -1.19 -8.64
C PRO A 72 -11.45 -0.59 -10.03
N ASP A 73 -10.86 -1.28 -11.01
CA ASP A 73 -11.06 -0.99 -12.42
C ASP A 73 -12.46 -1.45 -12.89
N ASP A 74 -12.94 -0.91 -14.01
CA ASP A 74 -14.26 -1.21 -14.58
C ASP A 74 -14.48 -2.72 -14.85
N GLU A 75 -13.41 -3.50 -14.99
CA GLU A 75 -13.46 -4.95 -15.20
C GLU A 75 -13.67 -5.76 -13.91
N MET A 76 -13.48 -5.13 -12.73
CA MET A 76 -13.61 -5.76 -11.41
C MET A 76 -15.04 -5.69 -10.89
N LEU A 77 -15.99 -6.35 -11.58
CA LEU A 77 -17.42 -6.30 -11.23
C LEU A 77 -17.67 -6.84 -9.82
N GLY A 78 -18.39 -6.06 -9.00
CA GLY A 78 -18.77 -6.44 -7.63
C GLY A 78 -17.66 -6.25 -6.58
N ILE A 79 -16.57 -5.61 -6.94
CA ILE A 79 -15.50 -5.20 -6.01
C ILE A 79 -15.67 -3.71 -5.70
N ASP A 80 -15.73 -3.34 -4.43
CA ASP A 80 -15.87 -1.94 -4.01
C ASP A 80 -14.51 -1.27 -3.77
N ILE A 81 -13.54 -2.02 -3.24
CA ILE A 81 -12.19 -1.53 -2.93
C ILE A 81 -11.14 -2.63 -3.12
N VAL A 82 -9.92 -2.23 -3.37
CA VAL A 82 -8.75 -3.10 -3.44
C VAL A 82 -7.74 -2.65 -2.38
N ILE A 83 -7.22 -3.59 -1.59
CA ILE A 83 -6.22 -3.33 -0.55
C ILE A 83 -4.93 -4.08 -0.83
N PRO A 84 -3.79 -3.67 -0.24
CA PRO A 84 -2.54 -4.41 -0.35
C PRO A 84 -2.65 -5.85 0.19
N ASP A 85 -1.82 -6.74 -0.32
CA ASP A 85 -1.66 -8.09 0.24
C ASP A 85 -0.80 -8.04 1.51
N PHE A 86 -1.40 -8.39 2.64
CA PHE A 86 -0.73 -8.40 3.95
C PHE A 86 -0.05 -9.73 4.28
N SER A 87 0.02 -10.69 3.37
CA SER A 87 0.57 -12.04 3.63
C SER A 87 1.98 -11.97 4.20
N TYR A 88 2.85 -11.13 3.63
CA TYR A 88 4.19 -10.91 4.15
C TYR A 88 4.21 -10.42 5.60
N LEU A 89 3.32 -9.50 5.93
CA LEU A 89 3.22 -8.92 7.28
C LEU A 89 2.61 -9.91 8.28
N ASN A 90 1.70 -10.79 7.84
CA ASN A 90 1.16 -11.84 8.69
C ASN A 90 2.27 -12.80 9.17
N GLU A 91 3.16 -13.19 8.26
CA GLU A 91 4.29 -14.07 8.57
C GLU A 91 5.34 -13.41 9.49
N ASN A 92 5.46 -12.08 9.42
CA ASN A 92 6.45 -11.29 10.14
C ASN A 92 5.85 -10.33 11.18
N SER A 93 4.64 -10.60 11.66
CA SER A 93 3.87 -9.69 12.52
C SER A 93 4.59 -9.28 13.80
N HIS A 94 5.39 -10.17 14.38
CA HIS A 94 6.18 -9.92 15.59
C HIS A 94 7.28 -8.87 15.41
N LYS A 95 7.68 -8.59 14.16
CA LYS A 95 8.71 -7.59 13.82
C LYS A 95 8.13 -6.19 13.64
N ILE A 96 6.80 -6.04 13.45
CA ILE A 96 6.20 -4.75 13.11
C ILE A 96 6.28 -3.80 14.30
N ARG A 97 6.94 -2.65 14.10
CA ARG A 97 7.12 -1.60 15.14
C ARG A 97 6.09 -0.49 15.04
N GLY A 98 5.46 -0.33 13.88
CA GLY A 98 4.41 0.66 13.66
C GLY A 98 4.23 1.03 12.21
N ILE A 99 3.26 1.90 11.97
CA ILE A 99 2.98 2.51 10.68
C ILE A 99 3.22 4.01 10.79
N VAL A 100 3.91 4.56 9.80
CA VAL A 100 4.00 6.02 9.61
C VAL A 100 3.19 6.38 8.37
N ILE A 101 2.22 7.27 8.54
CA ILE A 101 1.37 7.76 7.45
C ILE A 101 1.85 9.13 7.01
N THR A 102 2.10 9.25 5.71
CA THR A 102 2.59 10.49 5.11
C THR A 102 1.52 11.58 5.07
N HIS A 103 0.32 11.27 4.60
CA HIS A 103 -0.80 12.20 4.51
C HIS A 103 -2.15 11.47 4.42
N ALA A 104 -3.26 12.22 4.34
CA ALA A 104 -4.62 11.73 4.58
C ALA A 104 -5.40 11.30 3.32
N HIS A 105 -4.77 11.14 2.16
CA HIS A 105 -5.46 10.64 0.97
C HIS A 105 -5.82 9.15 1.11
N GLU A 106 -6.92 8.73 0.48
CA GLU A 106 -7.45 7.37 0.59
C GLU A 106 -6.47 6.29 0.12
N ASP A 107 -5.69 6.59 -0.90
CA ASP A 107 -4.66 5.70 -1.42
C ASP A 107 -3.42 5.60 -0.50
N HIS A 108 -3.44 6.31 0.66
CA HIS A 108 -2.42 6.24 1.72
C HIS A 108 -2.98 5.81 3.08
N ILE A 109 -4.28 6.02 3.37
CA ILE A 109 -4.89 5.64 4.66
C ILE A 109 -6.05 4.65 4.54
N GLY A 110 -6.60 4.46 3.35
CA GLY A 110 -7.89 3.80 3.19
C GLY A 110 -7.91 2.33 3.59
N ALA A 111 -6.76 1.63 3.56
CA ALA A 111 -6.67 0.25 4.01
C ALA A 111 -6.40 0.10 5.52
N VAL A 112 -6.15 1.19 6.27
CA VAL A 112 -5.89 1.16 7.72
C VAL A 112 -6.96 0.39 8.51
N PRO A 113 -8.28 0.58 8.30
CA PRO A 113 -9.28 -0.19 9.05
C PRO A 113 -9.19 -1.70 8.80
N TYR A 114 -8.87 -2.10 7.59
CA TYR A 114 -8.72 -3.52 7.20
C TYR A 114 -7.46 -4.11 7.81
N PHE A 115 -6.37 -3.37 7.80
CA PHE A 115 -5.11 -3.73 8.43
C PHE A 115 -5.26 -3.95 9.94
N LEU A 116 -5.91 -3.02 10.65
CA LEU A 116 -6.10 -3.09 12.10
C LEU A 116 -7.05 -4.22 12.57
N LYS A 117 -7.76 -4.89 11.66
CA LYS A 117 -8.50 -6.12 12.00
C LYS A 117 -7.56 -7.29 12.28
N SER A 118 -6.37 -7.28 11.71
CA SER A 118 -5.38 -8.37 11.84
C SER A 118 -4.17 -7.98 12.70
N PHE A 119 -3.86 -6.68 12.79
CA PHE A 119 -2.66 -6.19 13.46
C PHE A 119 -3.01 -5.11 14.49
N ASN A 120 -2.40 -5.21 15.66
CA ASN A 120 -2.52 -4.18 16.70
C ASN A 120 -1.16 -3.49 16.86
N VAL A 121 -0.92 -2.44 16.08
CA VAL A 121 0.34 -1.70 16.04
C VAL A 121 0.08 -0.19 16.11
N PRO A 122 1.04 0.62 16.66
CA PRO A 122 0.89 2.07 16.72
C PRO A 122 0.97 2.69 15.32
N ILE A 123 0.18 3.74 15.12
CA ILE A 123 0.11 4.54 13.90
C ILE A 123 0.53 5.97 14.21
N TYR A 124 1.50 6.46 13.45
CA TYR A 124 2.08 7.79 13.59
C TYR A 124 1.74 8.64 12.37
N ALA A 125 1.17 9.82 12.60
CA ALA A 125 0.84 10.76 11.54
C ALA A 125 0.65 12.18 12.08
N THR A 126 0.51 13.16 11.20
CA THR A 126 0.14 14.53 11.59
C THR A 126 -1.25 14.57 12.20
N ARG A 127 -1.55 15.62 12.98
CA ARG A 127 -2.85 15.81 13.66
C ARG A 127 -4.04 15.71 12.69
N LEU A 128 -3.91 16.33 11.49
CA LEU A 128 -4.96 16.29 10.49
C LEU A 128 -5.20 14.85 10.00
N THR A 129 -4.14 14.16 9.64
CA THR A 129 -4.20 12.77 9.16
C THR A 129 -4.78 11.82 10.23
N ILE A 130 -4.39 11.99 11.50
CA ILE A 130 -4.96 11.24 12.63
C ILE A 130 -6.48 11.46 12.74
N GLY A 131 -6.95 12.71 12.53
CA GLY A 131 -8.38 13.01 12.54
C GLY A 131 -9.17 12.25 11.46
N PHE A 132 -8.63 12.14 10.24
CA PHE A 132 -9.21 11.34 9.18
C PHE A 132 -9.22 9.85 9.52
N ILE A 133 -8.10 9.30 9.99
CA ILE A 133 -8.00 7.90 10.41
C ILE A 133 -9.01 7.59 11.51
N GLN A 134 -9.14 8.45 12.53
CA GLN A 134 -10.12 8.27 13.60
C GLN A 134 -11.56 8.16 13.09
N ASN A 135 -11.93 8.99 12.11
CA ASN A 135 -13.26 8.93 11.50
C ASN A 135 -13.46 7.60 10.76
N ARG A 136 -12.49 7.17 9.98
CA ARG A 136 -12.53 5.88 9.30
C ARG A 136 -12.66 4.71 10.26
N LEU A 137 -11.87 4.72 11.35
CA LEU A 137 -11.96 3.66 12.36
C LEU A 137 -13.34 3.62 13.06
N LYS A 138 -13.96 4.78 13.30
CA LYS A 138 -15.33 4.84 13.85
C LYS A 138 -16.35 4.21 12.91
N GLU A 139 -16.27 4.45 11.61
CA GLU A 139 -17.16 3.85 10.59
C GLU A 139 -17.08 2.31 10.63
N HIS A 140 -15.89 1.78 10.94
CA HIS A 140 -15.65 0.34 11.05
C HIS A 140 -15.80 -0.23 12.46
N ASN A 141 -16.23 0.59 13.45
CA ASN A 141 -16.31 0.22 14.88
C ASN A 141 -14.98 -0.29 15.46
N LEU A 142 -13.87 0.28 14.99
CA LEU A 142 -12.51 -0.07 15.42
C LEU A 142 -11.91 1.03 16.29
N LYS A 143 -10.91 0.63 17.09
CA LYS A 143 -10.02 1.52 17.81
C LYS A 143 -8.59 1.26 17.34
N GLY A 144 -7.76 2.31 17.35
CA GLY A 144 -6.35 2.21 17.00
C GLY A 144 -5.49 2.92 18.04
N ASP A 145 -4.24 2.50 18.14
CA ASP A 145 -3.20 3.19 18.91
C ASP A 145 -2.61 4.30 18.03
N LEU A 146 -3.12 5.53 18.19
CA LEU A 146 -2.87 6.65 17.28
C LEU A 146 -2.02 7.73 17.95
N HIS A 147 -0.89 8.05 17.34
CA HIS A 147 0.10 9.02 17.81
C HIS A 147 0.23 10.18 16.84
N VAL A 148 0.07 11.40 17.37
CA VAL A 148 0.31 12.63 16.58
C VAL A 148 1.79 12.95 16.61
N ILE A 149 2.38 13.16 15.45
CA ILE A 149 3.75 13.66 15.28
C ILE A 149 3.74 15.08 14.71
N GLN A 150 4.73 15.87 15.12
CA GLN A 150 4.92 17.24 14.65
C GLN A 150 6.03 17.30 13.59
N PRO A 151 6.05 18.31 12.70
CA PRO A 151 7.19 18.53 11.82
C PRO A 151 8.49 18.67 12.63
N SER A 152 9.56 18.03 12.13
CA SER A 152 10.88 17.92 12.76
C SER A 152 10.93 17.11 14.06
N GLU A 153 9.83 16.46 14.43
CA GLU A 153 9.82 15.51 15.53
C GLU A 153 10.49 14.19 15.12
N LEU A 154 11.32 13.65 16.01
CA LEU A 154 11.99 12.37 15.85
C LEU A 154 11.24 11.28 16.63
N VAL A 155 10.78 10.26 15.94
CA VAL A 155 10.10 9.10 16.54
C VAL A 155 10.97 7.87 16.35
N LYS A 156 11.24 7.15 17.43
CA LYS A 156 12.01 5.91 17.39
C LYS A 156 11.08 4.69 17.34
N LEU A 157 11.24 3.88 16.30
CA LEU A 157 10.44 2.68 16.04
C LEU A 157 11.39 1.48 15.79
N GLY A 158 11.69 0.75 16.86
CA GLY A 158 12.74 -0.27 16.84
C GLY A 158 14.11 0.35 16.51
N CYS A 159 14.76 -0.16 15.48
CA CYS A 159 16.05 0.37 14.98
C CYS A 159 15.87 1.64 14.11
N PHE A 160 14.64 1.93 13.66
CA PHE A 160 14.39 3.09 12.82
C PHE A 160 14.21 4.36 13.65
N THR A 161 14.71 5.47 13.12
CA THR A 161 14.38 6.81 13.59
C THR A 161 13.72 7.57 12.44
N VAL A 162 12.52 8.02 12.66
CA VAL A 162 11.70 8.71 11.65
C VAL A 162 11.62 10.17 12.00
N GLU A 163 11.90 11.05 11.06
CA GLU A 163 11.69 12.48 11.15
C GLU A 163 10.55 12.90 10.21
N ALA A 164 9.55 13.60 10.75
CA ALA A 164 8.48 14.18 9.94
C ALA A 164 8.96 15.51 9.35
N ILE A 165 9.00 15.60 8.02
CA ILE A 165 9.33 16.84 7.30
C ILE A 165 8.08 17.39 6.62
N HIS A 166 7.97 18.71 6.49
CA HIS A 166 6.88 19.33 5.76
C HIS A 166 7.17 19.33 4.26
N THR A 167 6.21 18.84 3.48
CA THR A 167 6.26 18.86 2.01
C THR A 167 4.97 19.49 1.47
N THR A 168 5.05 20.05 0.26
CA THR A 168 3.88 20.51 -0.48
C THR A 168 3.26 19.36 -1.27
N HIS A 169 1.92 19.32 -1.28
CA HIS A 169 1.16 18.29 -2.02
C HIS A 169 -0.20 18.84 -2.45
#